data_25d6140f1b369b93f8a2184621bd9468
#
_entry.id   25d6140f1b369b93f8a2184621bd9468
#
_cell.length_a   1.000
_cell.length_b   1.000
_cell.length_c   1.000
_cell.angle_alpha   90.00
_cell.angle_beta   90.00
_cell.angle_gamma   90.00
#
_symmetry.space_group_name_H-M   'P 1'
#
loop_
_entity.id
_entity.type
_entity.pdbx_description
1 polymer ?
#
loop_
_entity_poly.entity_id
_entity_poly.type
_entity_poly.pdbx_seq_one_letter_code
_entity_poly.pdbx_strand_id
1 'polypeptide(L)'
;MKIFASWAPGCGMILVSKLGIEVMSTNWYVLHSKPNKEELLWDQLLIRRVETYYPRIHVQPVNPRSRKVKAFFPSYVFVHVDLDEIGFSALQWTPGATGFVTFDSRPSIVPDALIAAIKKKVEEINAAGGELFHDLNQGDLVEIQSGPFAGYEAIFDARLPGSERVRVLLKMLQGRAVKMEVSAGLLERKKKG
;
A
#
# COMPACT_ATOMS: atom_id res chain seq x y z
N MET A 1 -29.78 -29.40 -17.08
CA MET A 1 -29.35 -29.07 -15.70
C MET A 1 -29.25 -27.54 -15.64
N LYS A 2 -30.22 -26.87 -15.04
CA LYS A 2 -30.25 -25.37 -15.00
C LYS A 2 -29.61 -24.93 -13.67
N ILE A 3 -28.50 -24.20 -13.78
CA ILE A 3 -27.84 -23.55 -12.63
C ILE A 3 -28.43 -22.15 -12.51
N PHE A 4 -29.14 -21.88 -11.42
CA PHE A 4 -29.60 -20.53 -11.10
C PHE A 4 -28.53 -19.87 -10.21
N ALA A 5 -27.90 -18.81 -10.74
CA ALA A 5 -27.08 -17.93 -9.95
C ALA A 5 -27.94 -16.77 -9.46
N SER A 6 -28.08 -16.63 -8.15
CA SER A 6 -28.70 -15.47 -7.52
C SER A 6 -27.62 -14.56 -6.97
N TRP A 7 -27.61 -13.32 -7.41
CA TRP A 7 -26.68 -12.29 -6.94
C TRP A 7 -27.30 -11.53 -5.78
N ALA A 8 -26.63 -11.53 -4.62
CA ALA A 8 -26.92 -10.61 -3.52
C ALA A 8 -25.69 -9.71 -3.34
N PRO A 9 -25.86 -8.36 -3.29
CA PRO A 9 -24.75 -7.45 -3.08
C PRO A 9 -24.22 -7.56 -1.64
N GLY A 10 -22.93 -7.91 -1.51
CA GLY A 10 -22.25 -7.94 -0.21
C GLY A 10 -21.99 -9.32 0.40
N CYS A 11 -22.33 -10.40 -0.29
CA CYS A 11 -22.01 -11.76 0.17
C CYS A 11 -21.37 -12.54 -0.99
N GLY A 12 -20.34 -13.33 -0.70
CA GLY A 12 -19.63 -14.14 -1.70
C GLY A 12 -20.56 -14.98 -2.56
N MET A 13 -20.11 -15.41 -3.72
CA MET A 13 -20.89 -16.15 -4.71
C MET A 13 -21.40 -17.47 -4.12
N ILE A 14 -22.71 -17.58 -3.95
CA ILE A 14 -23.37 -18.81 -3.46
C ILE A 14 -23.61 -19.73 -4.64
N LEU A 15 -22.89 -20.83 -4.73
CA LEU A 15 -23.18 -21.94 -5.64
C LEU A 15 -24.06 -22.96 -4.91
N VAL A 16 -25.33 -23.03 -5.28
CA VAL A 16 -26.26 -24.04 -4.74
C VAL A 16 -26.12 -25.32 -5.55
N SER A 17 -25.45 -26.32 -5.01
CA SER A 17 -25.51 -27.68 -5.53
C SER A 17 -26.53 -28.52 -4.73
N LYS A 18 -27.07 -29.56 -5.36
CA LYS A 18 -28.15 -30.43 -4.79
C LYS A 18 -27.74 -31.21 -3.53
N LEU A 19 -26.51 -31.05 -3.03
CA LEU A 19 -25.91 -31.82 -1.94
C LEU A 19 -25.32 -31.03 -0.78
N GLY A 20 -25.59 -29.77 -0.70
CA GLY A 20 -25.11 -28.91 0.40
C GLY A 20 -24.86 -27.48 -0.08
N ILE A 21 -25.09 -26.52 0.79
CA ILE A 21 -24.73 -25.14 0.57
C ILE A 21 -23.25 -25.03 0.95
N GLU A 22 -22.34 -25.19 -0.01
CA GLU A 22 -20.96 -24.76 0.20
C GLU A 22 -20.93 -23.24 0.02
N VAL A 23 -20.87 -22.53 1.12
CA VAL A 23 -20.59 -21.10 1.14
C VAL A 23 -19.10 -20.95 0.89
N MET A 24 -18.70 -20.71 -0.36
CA MET A 24 -17.34 -20.32 -0.66
C MET A 24 -17.09 -18.95 -0.05
N SER A 25 -16.43 -18.93 1.09
CA SER A 25 -16.11 -17.69 1.80
C SER A 25 -14.74 -17.17 1.38
N THR A 26 -14.67 -16.61 0.16
CA THR A 26 -13.46 -15.89 -0.26
C THR A 26 -13.32 -14.62 0.56
N ASN A 27 -12.14 -14.38 1.09
CA ASN A 27 -11.82 -13.19 1.85
C ASN A 27 -10.49 -12.60 1.39
N TRP A 28 -10.31 -11.30 1.61
CA TRP A 28 -9.03 -10.66 1.42
C TRP A 28 -8.11 -10.91 2.60
N TYR A 29 -6.89 -11.29 2.30
CA TYR A 29 -5.79 -11.46 3.26
C TYR A 29 -4.57 -10.68 2.80
N VAL A 30 -3.60 -10.52 3.69
CA VAL A 30 -2.33 -9.86 3.39
C VAL A 30 -1.18 -10.85 3.49
N LEU A 31 -0.45 -10.99 2.39
CA LEU A 31 0.83 -11.68 2.37
C LEU A 31 1.97 -10.68 2.57
N HIS A 32 2.85 -11.00 3.48
CA HIS A 32 4.10 -10.28 3.67
C HIS A 32 5.16 -10.84 2.72
N SER A 33 5.78 -9.97 1.92
CA SER A 33 6.86 -10.35 1.02
C SER A 33 8.23 -10.16 1.66
N LYS A 34 9.23 -10.82 1.11
CA LYS A 34 10.63 -10.48 1.35
C LYS A 34 10.89 -9.07 0.80
N PRO A 35 11.80 -8.29 1.41
CA PRO A 35 12.12 -6.94 0.95
C PRO A 35 12.48 -6.91 -0.54
N ASN A 36 11.88 -5.98 -1.29
CA ASN A 36 12.05 -5.81 -2.73
C ASN A 36 11.69 -7.05 -3.60
N LYS A 37 10.85 -7.96 -3.09
CA LYS A 37 10.36 -9.15 -3.80
C LYS A 37 8.84 -9.13 -3.99
N GLU A 38 8.20 -8.00 -3.81
CA GLU A 38 6.76 -7.82 -3.96
C GLU A 38 6.30 -8.17 -5.38
N GLU A 39 7.02 -7.71 -6.41
CA GLU A 39 6.70 -8.03 -7.82
C GLU A 39 6.84 -9.53 -8.09
N LEU A 40 7.92 -10.15 -7.60
CA LEU A 40 8.10 -11.59 -7.74
C LEU A 40 6.95 -12.37 -7.10
N LEU A 41 6.56 -12.00 -5.88
CA LEU A 41 5.44 -12.62 -5.19
C LEU A 41 4.14 -12.43 -5.98
N TRP A 42 3.87 -11.22 -6.43
CA TRP A 42 2.70 -10.88 -7.21
C TRP A 42 2.61 -11.70 -8.51
N ASP A 43 3.70 -11.79 -9.28
CA ASP A 43 3.78 -12.61 -10.51
C ASP A 43 3.52 -14.09 -10.23
N GLN A 44 4.09 -14.65 -9.16
CA GLN A 44 3.89 -16.04 -8.76
C GLN A 44 2.43 -16.34 -8.39
N LEU A 45 1.75 -15.40 -7.77
CA LEU A 45 0.33 -15.52 -7.43
C LEU A 45 -0.55 -15.44 -8.68
N LEU A 46 -0.23 -14.55 -9.63
CA LEU A 46 -0.93 -14.46 -10.92
C LEU A 46 -0.80 -15.73 -11.75
N ILE A 47 0.39 -16.34 -11.81
CA ILE A 47 0.63 -17.63 -12.49
C ILE A 47 -0.28 -18.73 -11.89
N ARG A 48 -0.53 -18.69 -10.58
CA ARG A 48 -1.42 -19.61 -9.88
C ARG A 48 -2.91 -19.25 -9.99
N ARG A 49 -3.25 -18.20 -10.73
CA ARG A 49 -4.61 -17.67 -10.92
C ARG A 49 -5.27 -17.23 -9.61
N VAL A 50 -4.48 -16.81 -8.64
CA VAL A 50 -4.99 -16.23 -7.40
C VAL A 50 -5.35 -14.78 -7.66
N GLU A 51 -6.57 -14.37 -7.30
CA GLU A 51 -6.95 -12.96 -7.36
C GLU A 51 -6.09 -12.16 -6.37
N THR A 52 -5.35 -11.19 -6.89
CA THR A 52 -4.37 -10.43 -6.11
C THR A 52 -4.49 -8.95 -6.36
N TYR A 53 -4.18 -8.17 -5.35
CA TYR A 53 -4.05 -6.73 -5.46
C TYR A 53 -2.71 -6.27 -4.87
N TYR A 54 -1.84 -5.75 -5.73
CA TYR A 54 -0.57 -5.13 -5.35
C TYR A 54 -0.67 -3.63 -5.63
N PRO A 55 -0.97 -2.80 -4.60
CA PRO A 55 -1.14 -1.36 -4.78
C PRO A 55 0.18 -0.70 -5.17
N ARG A 56 0.20 -0.07 -6.34
CA ARG A 56 1.37 0.61 -6.89
C ARG A 56 1.03 2.03 -7.26
N ILE A 57 1.92 2.94 -6.92
CA ILE A 57 1.81 4.34 -7.26
C ILE A 57 2.91 4.74 -8.24
N HIS A 58 2.56 5.62 -9.16
CA HIS A 58 3.54 6.26 -10.00
C HIS A 58 4.34 7.27 -9.16
N VAL A 59 5.64 7.30 -9.37
CA VAL A 59 6.53 8.29 -8.78
C VAL A 59 7.35 8.90 -9.89
N GLN A 60 7.64 10.17 -9.77
CA GLN A 60 8.57 10.83 -10.70
C GLN A 60 9.91 10.98 -9.98
N PRO A 61 10.87 10.11 -10.19
CA PRO A 61 12.14 10.16 -9.49
C PRO A 61 12.98 11.34 -9.96
N VAL A 62 13.70 11.97 -9.04
CA VAL A 62 14.69 13.01 -9.37
C VAL A 62 15.79 12.44 -10.27
N ASN A 63 16.18 11.18 -10.06
CA ASN A 63 17.09 10.48 -10.94
C ASN A 63 16.29 9.71 -12.01
N PRO A 64 16.44 10.03 -13.31
CA PRO A 64 15.71 9.37 -14.40
C PRO A 64 15.90 7.84 -14.48
N ARG A 65 17.00 7.33 -13.87
CA ARG A 65 17.29 5.89 -13.79
C ARG A 65 16.61 5.18 -12.63
N SER A 66 16.00 5.90 -11.71
CA SER A 66 15.26 5.32 -10.59
C SER A 66 13.92 4.75 -11.01
N ARG A 67 13.37 3.84 -10.21
CA ARG A 67 12.05 3.24 -10.47
C ARG A 67 10.98 4.32 -10.53
N LYS A 68 10.14 4.25 -11.57
CA LYS A 68 8.99 5.14 -11.79
C LYS A 68 7.71 4.65 -11.12
N VAL A 69 7.73 3.44 -10.60
CA VAL A 69 6.61 2.80 -9.91
C VAL A 69 7.10 2.25 -8.59
N LYS A 70 6.33 2.44 -7.54
CA LYS A 70 6.64 2.06 -6.17
C LYS A 70 5.44 1.38 -5.52
N ALA A 71 5.70 0.44 -4.63
CA ALA A 71 4.67 -0.12 -3.79
C ALA A 71 4.07 0.97 -2.88
N PHE A 72 2.74 1.05 -2.83
CA PHE A 72 2.05 1.92 -1.88
C PHE A 72 2.20 1.41 -0.44
N PHE A 73 2.18 0.08 -0.28
CA PHE A 73 2.52 -0.61 0.95
C PHE A 73 3.74 -1.52 0.69
N PRO A 74 4.97 -1.08 1.05
CA PRO A 74 6.15 -1.91 0.89
C PRO A 74 6.03 -3.21 1.65
N SER A 75 6.43 -4.30 1.02
CA SER A 75 6.38 -5.67 1.54
C SER A 75 5.00 -6.28 1.75
N TYR A 76 3.92 -5.69 1.22
CA TYR A 76 2.57 -6.24 1.35
C TYR A 76 1.91 -6.46 -0.02
N VAL A 77 1.29 -7.65 -0.18
CA VAL A 77 0.45 -8.02 -1.33
C VAL A 77 -0.87 -8.56 -0.79
N PHE A 78 -1.98 -8.04 -1.29
CA PHE A 78 -3.32 -8.52 -0.92
C PHE A 78 -3.71 -9.68 -1.82
N VAL A 79 -4.34 -10.70 -1.23
CA VAL A 79 -4.85 -11.89 -1.93
C VAL A 79 -6.30 -12.13 -1.54
N HIS A 80 -7.13 -12.46 -2.53
CA HIS A 80 -8.55 -12.75 -2.34
C HIS A 80 -8.79 -14.24 -2.59
N VAL A 81 -8.95 -15.01 -1.53
CA VAL A 81 -8.97 -16.48 -1.60
C VAL A 81 -9.88 -17.07 -0.55
N ASP A 82 -10.31 -18.31 -0.81
CA ASP A 82 -10.78 -19.22 0.21
C ASP A 82 -9.59 -20.04 0.72
N LEU A 83 -9.22 -19.83 1.98
CA LEU A 83 -8.08 -20.52 2.59
C LEU A 83 -8.37 -22.00 2.90
N ASP A 84 -9.64 -22.38 3.01
CA ASP A 84 -10.03 -23.76 3.23
C ASP A 84 -9.89 -24.58 1.93
N GLU A 85 -10.10 -23.94 0.76
CA GLU A 85 -9.94 -24.57 -0.55
C GLU A 85 -8.47 -24.64 -0.99
N ILE A 86 -7.77 -23.48 -0.99
CA ILE A 86 -6.40 -23.39 -1.53
C ILE A 86 -5.37 -23.95 -0.55
N GLY A 87 -5.68 -23.88 0.74
CA GLY A 87 -4.77 -24.24 1.81
C GLY A 87 -3.78 -23.12 2.18
N PHE A 88 -3.72 -22.80 3.44
CA PHE A 88 -2.83 -21.80 4.03
C PHE A 88 -1.37 -21.98 3.61
N SER A 89 -0.87 -23.21 3.68
CA SER A 89 0.53 -23.54 3.37
C SER A 89 0.89 -23.30 1.91
N ALA A 90 -0.05 -23.48 0.97
CA ALA A 90 0.23 -23.32 -0.46
C ALA A 90 0.59 -21.87 -0.82
N LEU A 91 0.00 -20.89 -0.13
CA LEU A 91 0.28 -19.47 -0.34
C LEU A 91 1.46 -18.99 0.50
N GLN A 92 1.59 -19.47 1.73
CA GLN A 92 2.69 -19.10 2.63
C GLN A 92 4.07 -19.41 2.04
N TRP A 93 4.19 -20.54 1.33
CA TRP A 93 5.46 -20.97 0.72
C TRP A 93 5.64 -20.50 -0.73
N THR A 94 4.83 -19.54 -1.19
CA THR A 94 5.03 -18.95 -2.51
C THR A 94 6.38 -18.22 -2.58
N PRO A 95 7.17 -18.39 -3.66
CA PRO A 95 8.43 -17.68 -3.83
C PRO A 95 8.27 -16.16 -3.66
N GLY A 96 9.07 -15.58 -2.80
CA GLY A 96 8.97 -14.16 -2.44
C GLY A 96 8.10 -13.87 -1.23
N ALA A 97 7.26 -14.79 -0.76
CA ALA A 97 6.50 -14.64 0.47
C ALA A 97 7.37 -14.87 1.71
N THR A 98 6.99 -14.24 2.81
CA THR A 98 7.50 -14.51 4.16
C THR A 98 6.41 -15.19 5.00
N GLY A 99 5.13 -14.88 4.72
CA GLY A 99 3.97 -15.45 5.40
C GLY A 99 2.77 -14.52 5.32
N PHE A 100 1.68 -14.94 5.93
CA PHE A 100 0.52 -14.07 6.11
C PHE A 100 0.71 -13.08 7.25
N VAL A 101 0.08 -11.93 7.14
CA VAL A 101 -0.12 -11.06 8.30
C VAL A 101 -1.16 -11.74 9.19
N THR A 102 -0.78 -12.04 10.42
CA THR A 102 -1.62 -12.78 11.37
C THR A 102 -1.94 -11.92 12.58
N PHE A 103 -3.13 -12.11 13.11
CA PHE A 103 -3.52 -11.62 14.42
C PHE A 103 -3.99 -12.82 15.24
N ASP A 104 -3.45 -12.98 16.45
CA ASP A 104 -3.74 -14.12 17.32
C ASP A 104 -3.56 -15.49 16.60
N SER A 105 -2.44 -15.62 15.86
CA SER A 105 -2.05 -16.81 15.09
C SER A 105 -3.00 -17.18 13.94
N ARG A 106 -3.96 -16.33 13.59
CA ARG A 106 -4.86 -16.50 12.45
C ARG A 106 -4.61 -15.46 11.39
N PRO A 107 -4.69 -15.79 10.09
CA PRO A 107 -4.61 -14.79 9.02
C PRO A 107 -5.68 -13.70 9.21
N SER A 108 -5.23 -12.45 9.15
CA SER A 108 -6.13 -11.30 9.31
C SER A 108 -6.95 -11.07 8.06
N ILE A 109 -8.27 -11.10 8.19
CA ILE A 109 -9.19 -10.77 7.11
C ILE A 109 -9.21 -9.25 6.94
N VAL A 110 -9.10 -8.82 5.69
CA VAL A 110 -9.21 -7.41 5.29
C VAL A 110 -10.60 -7.17 4.72
N PRO A 111 -11.38 -6.23 5.25
CA PRO A 111 -12.70 -5.92 4.72
C PRO A 111 -12.64 -5.42 3.26
N ASP A 112 -13.59 -5.85 2.42
CA ASP A 112 -13.72 -5.39 1.02
C ASP A 112 -13.76 -3.86 0.90
N ALA A 113 -14.46 -3.21 1.84
CA ALA A 113 -14.54 -1.76 1.89
C ALA A 113 -13.17 -1.09 2.04
N LEU A 114 -12.24 -1.71 2.78
CA LEU A 114 -10.87 -1.21 2.93
C LEU A 114 -10.09 -1.37 1.63
N ILE A 115 -10.21 -2.52 0.96
CA ILE A 115 -9.58 -2.75 -0.35
C ILE A 115 -10.09 -1.74 -1.39
N ALA A 116 -11.40 -1.51 -1.42
CA ALA A 116 -12.02 -0.51 -2.30
C ALA A 116 -11.50 0.92 -2.01
N ALA A 117 -11.37 1.28 -0.75
CA ALA A 117 -10.80 2.57 -0.35
C ALA A 117 -9.33 2.72 -0.76
N ILE A 118 -8.53 1.66 -0.62
CA ILE A 118 -7.13 1.64 -1.06
C ILE A 118 -7.05 1.78 -2.59
N LYS A 119 -7.86 1.02 -3.35
CA LYS A 119 -7.93 1.11 -4.82
C LYS A 119 -8.22 2.55 -5.25
N LYS A 120 -9.28 3.16 -4.68
CA LYS A 120 -9.66 4.54 -4.95
C LYS A 120 -8.52 5.52 -4.65
N LYS A 121 -7.87 5.37 -3.49
CA LYS A 121 -6.78 6.27 -3.08
C LYS A 121 -5.57 6.17 -4.01
N VAL A 122 -5.18 4.94 -4.40
CA VAL A 122 -4.09 4.69 -5.35
C VAL A 122 -4.41 5.28 -6.72
N GLU A 123 -5.66 5.16 -7.17
CA GLU A 123 -6.13 5.72 -8.44
C GLU A 123 -6.11 7.26 -8.42
N GLU A 124 -6.59 7.89 -7.34
CA GLU A 124 -6.52 9.34 -7.14
C GLU A 124 -5.08 9.85 -7.20
N ILE A 125 -4.14 9.18 -6.52
CA ILE A 125 -2.72 9.55 -6.53
C ILE A 125 -2.15 9.42 -7.95
N ASN A 126 -2.44 8.32 -8.64
CA ASN A 126 -1.92 8.08 -9.98
C ASN A 126 -2.54 9.04 -11.02
N ALA A 127 -3.83 9.38 -10.90
CA ALA A 127 -4.51 10.36 -11.74
C ALA A 127 -3.97 11.77 -11.53
N ALA A 128 -3.54 12.10 -10.31
CA ALA A 128 -2.88 13.38 -9.99
C ALA A 128 -1.41 13.46 -10.48
N GLY A 129 -0.94 12.45 -11.23
CA GLY A 129 0.43 12.42 -11.76
C GLY A 129 1.42 11.67 -10.88
N GLY A 130 0.94 10.95 -9.87
CA GLY A 130 1.74 10.17 -8.95
C GLY A 130 1.94 10.83 -7.60
N GLU A 131 2.83 10.25 -6.79
CA GLU A 131 3.10 10.76 -5.43
C GLU A 131 3.61 12.21 -5.50
N LEU A 132 2.91 13.11 -4.82
CA LEU A 132 3.07 14.57 -4.88
C LEU A 132 4.40 15.10 -4.30
N PHE A 133 5.45 14.29 -4.23
CA PHE A 133 6.78 14.75 -3.78
C PHE A 133 7.47 15.70 -4.76
N HIS A 134 6.84 15.98 -5.92
CA HIS A 134 7.43 16.80 -6.97
C HIS A 134 7.32 18.30 -6.76
N ASP A 135 6.39 18.75 -5.94
CA ASP A 135 6.12 20.17 -5.78
C ASP A 135 6.92 20.84 -4.65
N LEU A 136 7.79 20.10 -3.95
CA LEU A 136 8.65 20.70 -2.94
C LEU A 136 9.96 21.17 -3.56
N ASN A 137 10.10 22.49 -3.68
CA ASN A 137 11.33 23.15 -4.06
C ASN A 137 12.10 23.60 -2.80
N GLN A 138 13.42 23.70 -2.92
CA GLN A 138 14.23 24.26 -1.85
C GLN A 138 13.70 25.63 -1.46
N GLY A 139 13.46 25.84 -0.17
CA GLY A 139 12.87 27.06 0.37
C GLY A 139 11.35 27.02 0.56
N ASP A 140 10.67 25.97 0.12
CA ASP A 140 9.23 25.83 0.37
C ASP A 140 8.93 25.65 1.86
N LEU A 141 7.86 26.31 2.31
CA LEU A 141 7.33 26.12 3.65
C LEU A 141 6.50 24.84 3.69
N VAL A 142 6.83 23.94 4.61
CA VAL A 142 6.17 22.67 4.82
C VAL A 142 5.76 22.50 6.26
N GLU A 143 4.72 21.72 6.50
CA GLU A 143 4.26 21.31 7.83
C GLU A 143 4.49 19.81 8.00
N ILE A 144 4.98 19.41 9.17
CA ILE A 144 5.18 18.00 9.51
C ILE A 144 3.87 17.45 10.07
N GLN A 145 3.27 16.46 9.37
CA GLN A 145 1.93 15.95 9.67
C GLN A 145 1.91 14.89 10.79
N SER A 146 3.03 14.22 11.05
CA SER A 146 3.05 13.17 12.08
C SER A 146 4.43 12.98 12.71
N GLY A 147 4.48 12.25 13.83
CA GLY A 147 5.68 11.99 14.59
C GLY A 147 5.92 13.02 15.69
N PRO A 148 7.12 13.00 16.33
CA PRO A 148 7.44 13.88 17.48
C PRO A 148 7.39 15.38 17.18
N PHE A 149 7.41 15.74 15.89
CA PHE A 149 7.41 17.11 15.40
C PHE A 149 6.14 17.46 14.60
N ALA A 150 5.06 16.71 14.80
CA ALA A 150 3.77 16.98 14.14
C ALA A 150 3.29 18.41 14.44
N GLY A 151 2.79 19.12 13.42
CA GLY A 151 2.34 20.50 13.52
C GLY A 151 3.45 21.56 13.46
N TYR A 152 4.72 21.15 13.40
CA TYR A 152 5.80 22.12 13.26
C TYR A 152 6.00 22.53 11.80
N GLU A 153 6.25 23.83 11.61
CA GLU A 153 6.65 24.39 10.32
C GLU A 153 8.16 24.22 10.10
N ALA A 154 8.50 23.81 8.88
CA ALA A 154 9.87 23.68 8.45
C ALA A 154 10.06 24.22 7.04
N ILE A 155 11.30 24.49 6.66
CA ILE A 155 11.66 24.84 5.28
C ILE A 155 12.24 23.59 4.64
N PHE A 156 11.72 23.22 3.48
CA PHE A 156 12.30 22.14 2.69
C PHE A 156 13.68 22.56 2.17
N ASP A 157 14.72 21.76 2.48
CA ASP A 157 16.11 22.06 2.06
C ASP A 157 16.54 21.20 0.88
N ALA A 158 16.50 19.88 1.05
CA ALA A 158 16.94 18.97 0.00
C ALA A 158 16.35 17.57 0.14
N ARG A 159 16.29 16.85 -0.97
CA ARG A 159 16.03 15.41 -1.01
C ARG A 159 17.33 14.65 -0.80
N LEU A 160 17.28 13.58 -0.01
CA LEU A 160 18.46 12.74 0.21
C LEU A 160 18.51 11.67 -0.87
N PRO A 161 19.63 11.54 -1.61
CA PRO A 161 19.76 10.57 -2.67
C PRO A 161 19.58 9.14 -2.14
N GLY A 162 18.81 8.30 -2.88
CA GLY A 162 18.63 6.88 -2.57
C GLY A 162 17.71 6.58 -1.39
N SER A 163 17.06 7.58 -0.78
CA SER A 163 16.11 7.38 0.32
C SER A 163 14.83 8.18 0.11
N GLU A 164 13.77 7.80 0.81
CA GLU A 164 12.51 8.57 0.89
C GLU A 164 12.60 9.71 1.91
N ARG A 165 13.79 9.95 2.42
CA ARG A 165 14.02 10.99 3.40
C ARG A 165 14.39 12.30 2.73
N VAL A 166 13.92 13.34 3.32
CA VAL A 166 14.21 14.71 2.92
C VAL A 166 14.78 15.47 4.10
N ARG A 167 15.61 16.44 3.79
CA ARG A 167 16.14 17.35 4.79
C ARG A 167 15.23 18.56 4.86
N VAL A 168 14.85 18.91 6.08
CA VAL A 168 14.10 20.12 6.38
C VAL A 168 14.83 20.95 7.44
N LEU A 169 14.61 22.25 7.38
CA LEU A 169 15.12 23.20 8.35
C LEU A 169 13.96 23.58 9.29
N LEU A 170 13.95 23.03 10.49
CA LEU A 170 12.95 23.35 11.50
C LEU A 170 13.21 24.75 12.06
N LYS A 171 12.23 25.62 12.03
CA LYS A 171 12.32 26.94 12.65
C LYS A 171 12.10 26.81 14.15
N MET A 172 13.15 27.03 14.94
CA MET A 172 13.05 27.09 16.39
C MET A 172 12.70 28.50 16.85
N LEU A 173 12.04 28.61 18.00
CA LEU A 173 11.58 29.90 18.60
C LEU A 173 12.66 30.98 18.78
N GLN A 174 13.94 30.61 18.67
CA GLN A 174 15.06 31.53 18.82
C GLN A 174 15.77 31.87 17.50
N GLY A 175 15.09 31.69 16.36
CA GLY A 175 15.68 32.04 15.05
C GLY A 175 16.76 31.09 14.54
N ARG A 176 17.11 30.01 15.27
CA ARG A 176 18.04 29.00 14.83
C ARG A 176 17.32 27.93 14.00
N ALA A 177 17.80 27.67 12.80
CA ALA A 177 17.32 26.58 11.99
C ALA A 177 18.06 25.26 12.36
N VAL A 178 17.31 24.22 12.72
CA VAL A 178 17.87 22.91 12.97
C VAL A 178 17.62 22.03 11.76
N LYS A 179 18.70 21.48 11.19
CA LYS A 179 18.61 20.52 10.08
C LYS A 179 18.08 19.18 10.62
N MET A 180 17.02 18.68 10.01
CA MET A 180 16.42 17.42 10.38
C MET A 180 16.09 16.61 9.13
N GLU A 181 16.20 15.30 9.25
CA GLU A 181 15.80 14.36 8.20
C GLU A 181 14.49 13.69 8.58
N VAL A 182 13.50 13.85 7.73
CA VAL A 182 12.16 13.26 7.90
C VAL A 182 11.79 12.47 6.67
N SER A 183 10.84 11.54 6.82
CA SER A 183 10.24 10.90 5.64
C SER A 183 9.46 11.95 4.84
N ALA A 184 9.64 11.96 3.53
CA ALA A 184 8.94 12.89 2.65
C ALA A 184 7.41 12.77 2.76
N GLY A 185 6.89 11.55 3.02
CA GLY A 185 5.47 11.31 3.24
C GLY A 185 4.86 11.95 4.48
N LEU A 186 5.68 12.53 5.36
CA LEU A 186 5.22 13.23 6.56
C LEU A 186 5.08 14.74 6.35
N LEU A 187 5.40 15.24 5.15
CA LEU A 187 5.39 16.67 4.86
C LEU A 187 4.19 17.06 4.01
N GLU A 188 3.55 18.14 4.37
CA GLU A 188 2.55 18.82 3.57
C GLU A 188 3.02 20.23 3.21
N ARG A 189 2.84 20.60 1.93
CA ARG A 189 3.18 21.94 1.48
C ARG A 189 2.19 22.96 2.01
N LYS A 190 2.66 23.94 2.74
CA LYS A 190 1.82 25.07 3.14
C LYS A 190 1.71 26.06 1.99
N LYS A 191 0.48 26.31 1.51
CA LYS A 191 0.25 27.36 0.52
C LYS A 191 0.64 28.70 1.14
N LYS A 192 1.47 29.46 0.43
CA LYS A 192 1.67 30.88 0.77
C LYS A 192 0.30 31.56 0.69
N GLY A 193 -0.25 31.99 1.83
CA GLY A 193 -1.36 32.91 1.88
C GLY A 193 -0.95 34.29 1.36
#